data_1ca148a08c99836c90589f6600a86edd
#
_entry.id   1ca148a08c99836c90589f6600a86edd
#
_cell.length_a   1.000
_cell.length_b   1.000
_cell.length_c   1.000
_cell.angle_alpha   90.00
_cell.angle_beta   90.00
_cell.angle_gamma   90.00
#
_symmetry.space_group_name_H-M   'P 1'
#
loop_
_entity.id
_entity.type
_entity.pdbx_description
1 polymer ?
#
loop_
_entity_poly.entity_id
_entity_poly.type
_entity_poly.pdbx_seq_one_letter_code
_entity_poly.pdbx_strand_id
1 'polypeptide(L)'
;MSSKKRIAAVAITIAALTAGSVSVASAHGPAGKGLAKDTVLAELVKAGTITQAQADAMSKKFDEFKATMQANKAAHKANHDARHAAREAVVASTLGIDAATIKTRLAAGETLAAIAGAKKDALIAALVAFETKEIDAAVTAGKLTAAQATTLKANLTAHITAGVEKVKGPKGPKGHKGHKDGKGKGPKASRA
;
A
#
# COMPACT_ATOMS: atom_id res chain seq x y z
N MET A 1 31.52 -12.02 -16.43
CA MET A 1 30.68 -13.03 -17.10
C MET A 1 29.23 -12.57 -17.01
N SER A 2 28.67 -12.15 -18.15
CA SER A 2 27.37 -11.47 -18.21
C SER A 2 26.26 -12.49 -18.45
N SER A 3 25.41 -12.73 -17.46
CA SER A 3 24.22 -13.58 -17.61
C SER A 3 23.08 -12.77 -18.24
N LYS A 4 22.97 -12.83 -19.56
CA LYS A 4 21.82 -12.32 -20.30
C LYS A 4 20.59 -13.18 -19.97
N LYS A 5 19.69 -12.67 -19.13
CA LYS A 5 18.37 -13.26 -18.90
C LYS A 5 17.55 -13.13 -20.18
N ARG A 6 17.38 -14.26 -20.89
CA ARG A 6 16.51 -14.35 -22.08
C ARG A 6 15.06 -14.29 -21.61
N ILE A 7 14.40 -13.16 -21.85
CA ILE A 7 12.95 -13.04 -21.72
C ILE A 7 12.36 -13.75 -22.93
N ALA A 8 11.77 -14.91 -22.72
CA ALA A 8 10.99 -15.60 -23.75
C ALA A 8 9.68 -14.81 -23.94
N ALA A 9 9.58 -14.09 -25.03
CA ALA A 9 8.33 -13.49 -25.47
C ALA A 9 7.40 -14.61 -25.96
N VAL A 10 6.35 -14.90 -25.19
CA VAL A 10 5.25 -15.74 -25.65
C VAL A 10 4.36 -14.87 -26.55
N ALA A 11 4.50 -15.05 -27.85
CA ALA A 11 3.60 -14.47 -28.82
C ALA A 11 2.24 -15.17 -28.71
N ILE A 12 1.26 -14.49 -28.14
CA ILE A 12 -0.14 -14.91 -28.18
C ILE A 12 -0.69 -14.45 -29.51
N THR A 13 -0.79 -15.36 -30.48
CA THR A 13 -1.53 -15.14 -31.73
C THR A 13 -3.02 -15.12 -31.39
N ILE A 14 -3.60 -13.93 -31.35
CA ILE A 14 -5.05 -13.75 -31.26
C ILE A 14 -5.61 -13.98 -32.67
N ALA A 15 -6.15 -15.16 -32.92
CA ALA A 15 -6.95 -15.44 -34.11
C ALA A 15 -8.24 -14.61 -34.03
N ALA A 16 -8.55 -13.92 -35.11
CA ALA A 16 -9.69 -13.04 -35.28
C ALA A 16 -11.01 -13.72 -34.88
N LEU A 17 -11.70 -13.14 -33.91
CA LEU A 17 -13.07 -13.51 -33.57
C LEU A 17 -14.02 -12.76 -34.50
N THR A 18 -14.76 -13.49 -35.30
CA THR A 18 -15.98 -13.06 -35.96
C THR A 18 -17.04 -12.65 -34.94
N ALA A 19 -17.71 -11.56 -35.26
CA ALA A 19 -18.71 -10.88 -34.47
C ALA A 19 -19.84 -11.82 -33.98
N GLY A 20 -19.89 -12.00 -32.67
CA GLY A 20 -21.08 -12.41 -31.95
C GLY A 20 -21.28 -11.43 -30.80
N SER A 21 -22.30 -10.58 -30.89
CA SER A 21 -22.66 -9.62 -29.86
C SER A 21 -23.10 -10.36 -28.60
N VAL A 22 -22.18 -10.63 -27.69
CA VAL A 22 -22.52 -11.09 -26.35
C VAL A 22 -22.88 -9.85 -25.54
N SER A 23 -24.19 -9.60 -25.37
CA SER A 23 -24.68 -8.65 -24.40
C SER A 23 -24.33 -9.15 -23.03
N VAL A 24 -23.22 -8.64 -22.46
CA VAL A 24 -22.90 -8.83 -21.04
C VAL A 24 -23.95 -8.01 -20.28
N ALA A 25 -25.04 -8.65 -19.89
CA ALA A 25 -25.98 -8.07 -18.94
C ALA A 25 -25.16 -7.79 -17.67
N SER A 26 -24.97 -6.51 -17.40
CA SER A 26 -24.33 -6.03 -16.17
C SER A 26 -25.25 -6.39 -15.00
N ALA A 27 -25.08 -7.59 -14.44
CA ALA A 27 -25.68 -7.96 -13.17
C ALA A 27 -24.93 -7.19 -12.05
N HIS A 28 -25.26 -5.90 -11.91
CA HIS A 28 -24.94 -5.12 -10.74
C HIS A 28 -25.93 -5.51 -9.63
N GLY A 29 -25.71 -6.68 -9.04
CA GLY A 29 -26.38 -7.06 -7.80
C GLY A 29 -25.69 -6.38 -6.62
N PRO A 30 -26.43 -6.07 -5.51
CA PRO A 30 -25.92 -5.31 -4.36
C PRO A 30 -25.03 -6.11 -3.41
N ALA A 31 -24.28 -7.08 -3.90
CA ALA A 31 -23.32 -7.82 -3.12
C ALA A 31 -21.97 -7.83 -3.86
N GLY A 32 -21.08 -6.92 -3.48
CA GLY A 32 -19.72 -6.79 -3.98
C GLY A 32 -18.78 -7.98 -3.71
N LYS A 33 -19.24 -9.19 -3.97
CA LYS A 33 -18.42 -10.38 -4.14
C LYS A 33 -18.29 -10.58 -5.65
N GLY A 34 -17.16 -10.13 -6.20
CA GLY A 34 -16.83 -10.42 -7.60
C GLY A 34 -17.12 -11.88 -7.90
N LEU A 35 -17.72 -12.15 -9.06
CA LEU A 35 -17.95 -13.50 -9.55
C LEU A 35 -16.65 -14.29 -9.33
N ALA A 36 -16.75 -15.45 -8.66
CA ALA A 36 -15.59 -16.27 -8.42
C ALA A 36 -14.94 -16.56 -9.78
N LYS A 37 -13.62 -16.40 -9.91
CA LYS A 37 -12.89 -16.59 -11.17
C LYS A 37 -13.32 -17.86 -11.89
N ASP A 38 -13.57 -18.92 -11.12
CA ASP A 38 -13.94 -20.23 -11.62
C ASP A 38 -15.31 -20.23 -12.29
N THR A 39 -16.28 -19.45 -11.79
CA THR A 39 -17.59 -19.27 -12.42
C THR A 39 -17.45 -18.57 -13.77
N VAL A 40 -16.64 -17.50 -13.85
CA VAL A 40 -16.41 -16.77 -15.09
C VAL A 40 -15.72 -17.65 -16.13
N LEU A 41 -14.70 -18.40 -15.72
CA LEU A 41 -13.99 -19.30 -16.62
C LEU A 41 -14.90 -20.45 -17.12
N ALA A 42 -15.72 -21.01 -16.24
CA ALA A 42 -16.68 -22.05 -16.60
C ALA A 42 -17.73 -21.54 -17.62
N GLU A 43 -18.24 -20.33 -17.44
CA GLU A 43 -19.18 -19.73 -18.40
C GLU A 43 -18.53 -19.45 -19.78
N LEU A 44 -17.25 -19.04 -19.81
CA LEU A 44 -16.50 -18.85 -21.05
C LEU A 44 -16.25 -20.16 -21.79
N VAL A 45 -15.97 -21.24 -21.06
CA VAL A 45 -15.85 -22.59 -21.65
C VAL A 45 -17.18 -23.06 -22.18
N LYS A 46 -18.27 -22.93 -21.43
CA LYS A 46 -19.63 -23.28 -21.84
C LYS A 46 -20.09 -22.51 -23.07
N ALA A 47 -19.71 -21.24 -23.17
CA ALA A 47 -19.97 -20.39 -24.34
C ALA A 47 -19.07 -20.74 -25.55
N GLY A 48 -18.13 -21.68 -25.43
CA GLY A 48 -17.17 -22.02 -26.48
C GLY A 48 -16.14 -20.92 -26.79
N THR A 49 -16.05 -19.88 -25.94
CA THR A 49 -15.12 -18.74 -26.14
C THR A 49 -13.67 -19.16 -25.86
N ILE A 50 -13.48 -20.04 -24.87
CA ILE A 50 -12.19 -20.62 -24.51
C ILE A 50 -12.33 -22.13 -24.35
N THR A 51 -11.23 -22.86 -24.52
CA THR A 51 -11.17 -24.30 -24.22
C THR A 51 -10.98 -24.56 -22.72
N GLN A 52 -11.29 -25.74 -22.25
CA GLN A 52 -11.03 -26.14 -20.87
C GLN A 52 -9.55 -25.99 -20.50
N ALA A 53 -8.63 -26.40 -21.40
CA ALA A 53 -7.19 -26.26 -21.18
C ALA A 53 -6.75 -24.79 -21.02
N GLN A 54 -7.38 -23.86 -21.75
CA GLN A 54 -7.13 -22.43 -21.60
C GLN A 54 -7.69 -21.91 -20.26
N ALA A 55 -8.87 -22.36 -19.85
CA ALA A 55 -9.45 -21.99 -18.56
C ALA A 55 -8.55 -22.46 -17.40
N ASP A 56 -8.05 -23.69 -17.44
CA ASP A 56 -7.16 -24.26 -16.44
C ASP A 56 -5.81 -23.49 -16.37
N ALA A 57 -5.25 -23.16 -17.53
CA ALA A 57 -4.03 -22.33 -17.60
C ALA A 57 -4.24 -20.94 -17.02
N MET A 58 -5.36 -20.29 -17.31
CA MET A 58 -5.74 -19.01 -16.74
C MET A 58 -5.94 -19.10 -15.23
N SER A 59 -6.67 -20.10 -14.75
CA SER A 59 -6.88 -20.34 -13.31
C SER A 59 -5.55 -20.47 -12.58
N LYS A 60 -4.63 -21.30 -13.12
CA LYS A 60 -3.28 -21.46 -12.58
C LYS A 60 -2.51 -20.12 -12.51
N LYS A 61 -2.58 -19.31 -13.56
CA LYS A 61 -1.93 -18.00 -13.59
C LYS A 61 -2.52 -17.01 -12.59
N PHE A 62 -3.83 -17.03 -12.38
CA PHE A 62 -4.47 -16.24 -11.34
C PHE A 62 -4.01 -16.65 -9.93
N ASP A 63 -3.87 -17.96 -9.68
CA ASP A 63 -3.41 -18.46 -8.38
C ASP A 63 -1.94 -18.14 -8.13
N GLU A 64 -1.07 -18.26 -9.14
CA GLU A 64 0.33 -17.81 -9.08
C GLU A 64 0.42 -16.29 -8.78
N PHE A 65 -0.39 -15.49 -9.47
CA PHE A 65 -0.45 -14.05 -9.23
C PHE A 65 -0.93 -13.71 -7.81
N LYS A 66 -1.99 -14.38 -7.36
CA LYS A 66 -2.52 -14.20 -6.00
C LYS A 66 -1.49 -14.58 -4.93
N ALA A 67 -0.78 -15.68 -5.12
CA ALA A 67 0.30 -16.10 -4.23
C ALA A 67 1.43 -15.08 -4.19
N THR A 68 1.84 -14.56 -5.34
CA THR A 68 2.87 -13.49 -5.44
C THR A 68 2.42 -12.22 -4.75
N MET A 69 1.16 -11.80 -4.94
CA MET A 69 0.60 -10.64 -4.26
C MET A 69 0.56 -10.81 -2.74
N GLN A 70 0.21 -12.00 -2.26
CA GLN A 70 0.21 -12.30 -0.82
C GLN A 70 1.62 -12.30 -0.25
N ALA A 71 2.60 -12.91 -0.94
CA ALA A 71 3.99 -12.90 -0.54
C ALA A 71 4.56 -11.47 -0.49
N ASN A 72 4.30 -10.65 -1.50
CA ASN A 72 4.70 -9.24 -1.53
C ASN A 72 4.07 -8.44 -0.39
N LYS A 73 2.78 -8.67 -0.09
CA LYS A 73 2.09 -8.03 1.03
C LYS A 73 2.69 -8.43 2.38
N ALA A 74 3.03 -9.71 2.55
CA ALA A 74 3.68 -10.22 3.76
C ALA A 74 5.08 -9.62 3.93
N ALA A 75 5.88 -9.60 2.87
CA ALA A 75 7.21 -8.99 2.88
C ALA A 75 7.15 -7.48 3.17
N HIS A 76 6.19 -6.77 2.58
CA HIS A 76 5.98 -5.34 2.83
C HIS A 76 5.60 -5.08 4.29
N LYS A 77 4.73 -5.93 4.86
CA LYS A 77 4.37 -5.85 6.28
C LYS A 77 5.56 -6.11 7.18
N ALA A 78 6.34 -7.16 6.93
CA ALA A 78 7.53 -7.49 7.71
C ALA A 78 8.57 -6.35 7.70
N ASN A 79 8.84 -5.77 6.53
CA ASN A 79 9.75 -4.62 6.40
C ASN A 79 9.23 -3.39 7.16
N HIS A 80 7.93 -3.12 7.07
CA HIS A 80 7.31 -2.02 7.82
C HIS A 80 7.43 -2.22 9.33
N ASP A 81 7.14 -3.43 9.82
CA ASP A 81 7.18 -3.75 11.25
C ASP A 81 8.63 -3.70 11.77
N ALA A 82 9.61 -4.21 11.01
CA ALA A 82 11.02 -4.13 11.35
C ALA A 82 11.52 -2.68 11.44
N ARG A 83 11.17 -1.84 10.47
CA ARG A 83 11.51 -0.41 10.48
C ARG A 83 10.86 0.32 11.65
N HIS A 84 9.61 -0.02 11.97
CA HIS A 84 8.91 0.57 13.11
C HIS A 84 9.59 0.20 14.43
N ALA A 85 9.98 -1.07 14.61
CA ALA A 85 10.70 -1.54 15.79
C ALA A 85 12.09 -0.87 15.90
N ALA A 86 12.82 -0.76 14.80
CA ALA A 86 14.13 -0.07 14.79
C ALA A 86 14.00 1.41 15.18
N ARG A 87 12.98 2.11 14.67
CA ARG A 87 12.70 3.50 15.04
C ARG A 87 12.31 3.64 16.52
N GLU A 88 11.50 2.72 17.06
CA GLU A 88 11.17 2.69 18.49
C GLU A 88 12.42 2.48 19.36
N ALA A 89 13.33 1.61 18.92
CA ALA A 89 14.61 1.39 19.61
C ALA A 89 15.48 2.65 19.62
N VAL A 90 15.55 3.41 18.51
CA VAL A 90 16.26 4.70 18.45
C VAL A 90 15.65 5.68 19.45
N VAL A 91 14.33 5.78 19.53
CA VAL A 91 13.65 6.66 20.48
C VAL A 91 13.97 6.25 21.91
N ALA A 92 13.80 4.97 22.24
CA ALA A 92 14.04 4.45 23.59
C ALA A 92 15.48 4.67 24.04
N SER A 93 16.46 4.37 23.18
CA SER A 93 17.88 4.53 23.49
C SER A 93 18.27 6.01 23.65
N THR A 94 17.75 6.90 22.81
CA THR A 94 18.06 8.34 22.90
C THR A 94 17.49 8.97 24.18
N LEU A 95 16.26 8.59 24.52
CA LEU A 95 15.60 9.13 25.72
C LEU A 95 16.09 8.45 27.01
N GLY A 96 16.58 7.22 26.93
CA GLY A 96 16.90 6.39 28.10
C GLY A 96 15.63 5.93 28.83
N ILE A 97 14.52 5.79 28.09
CA ILE A 97 13.21 5.39 28.61
C ILE A 97 12.78 4.12 27.88
N ASP A 98 12.22 3.18 28.63
CA ASP A 98 11.69 1.94 28.07
C ASP A 98 10.58 2.19 27.03
N ALA A 99 10.60 1.40 25.96
CA ALA A 99 9.65 1.54 24.84
C ALA A 99 8.18 1.34 25.26
N ALA A 100 7.91 0.49 26.27
CA ALA A 100 6.56 0.28 26.77
C ALA A 100 6.06 1.53 27.52
N THR A 101 6.92 2.15 28.32
CA THR A 101 6.63 3.42 29.00
C THR A 101 6.35 4.54 28.00
N ILE A 102 7.16 4.66 26.94
CA ILE A 102 6.92 5.64 25.86
C ILE A 102 5.56 5.39 25.20
N LYS A 103 5.25 4.14 24.88
CA LYS A 103 3.94 3.75 24.30
C LYS A 103 2.77 4.15 25.20
N THR A 104 2.86 3.90 26.49
CA THR A 104 1.82 4.24 27.46
C THR A 104 1.58 5.74 27.53
N ARG A 105 2.63 6.54 27.59
CA ARG A 105 2.55 8.01 27.61
C ARG A 105 1.97 8.59 26.29
N LEU A 106 2.38 8.04 25.15
CA LEU A 106 1.81 8.40 23.83
C LEU A 106 0.31 8.03 23.75
N ALA A 107 -0.09 6.89 24.32
CA ALA A 107 -1.49 6.48 24.37
C ALA A 107 -2.33 7.38 25.31
N ALA A 108 -1.72 7.95 26.35
CA ALA A 108 -2.32 8.96 27.21
C ALA A 108 -2.47 10.34 26.55
N GLY A 109 -2.00 10.50 25.30
CA GLY A 109 -2.13 11.73 24.53
C GLY A 109 -0.94 12.68 24.62
N GLU A 110 0.16 12.28 25.27
CA GLU A 110 1.37 13.07 25.28
C GLU A 110 2.04 13.09 23.89
N THR A 111 2.73 14.18 23.57
CA THR A 111 3.57 14.24 22.37
C THR A 111 4.92 13.59 22.65
N LEU A 112 5.60 13.12 21.61
CA LEU A 112 6.95 12.62 21.76
C LEU A 112 7.92 13.74 22.21
N ALA A 113 7.65 14.99 21.82
CA ALA A 113 8.37 16.17 22.30
C ALA A 113 8.24 16.37 23.81
N ALA A 114 7.02 16.24 24.35
CA ALA A 114 6.79 16.35 25.78
C ALA A 114 7.48 15.21 26.57
N ILE A 115 7.46 13.99 26.03
CA ILE A 115 8.16 12.85 26.61
C ILE A 115 9.69 13.07 26.61
N ALA A 116 10.23 13.65 25.54
CA ALA A 116 11.65 13.90 25.40
C ALA A 116 12.17 15.04 26.31
N GLY A 117 11.34 16.05 26.59
CA GLY A 117 11.73 17.18 27.41
C GLY A 117 13.01 17.83 26.89
N ALA A 118 14.02 17.96 27.74
CA ALA A 118 15.32 18.54 27.40
C ALA A 118 16.10 17.74 26.32
N LYS A 119 15.75 16.47 26.06
CA LYS A 119 16.37 15.63 25.01
C LYS A 119 15.69 15.75 23.64
N LYS A 120 14.75 16.70 23.46
CA LYS A 120 13.99 16.87 22.22
C LYS A 120 14.89 17.01 21.01
N ASP A 121 15.89 17.89 21.06
CA ASP A 121 16.77 18.15 19.92
C ASP A 121 17.67 16.95 19.61
N ALA A 122 18.18 16.27 20.65
CA ALA A 122 18.93 15.02 20.49
C ALA A 122 18.08 13.93 19.84
N LEU A 123 16.81 13.83 20.22
CA LEU A 123 15.86 12.89 19.62
C LEU A 123 15.59 13.20 18.15
N ILE A 124 15.37 14.49 17.80
CA ILE A 124 15.18 14.91 16.42
C ILE A 124 16.41 14.54 15.60
N ALA A 125 17.62 14.86 16.08
CA ALA A 125 18.87 14.53 15.39
C ALA A 125 19.04 13.02 15.18
N ALA A 126 18.77 12.20 16.21
CA ALA A 126 18.85 10.74 16.11
C ALA A 126 17.85 10.16 15.10
N LEU A 127 16.61 10.68 15.08
CA LEU A 127 15.59 10.26 14.11
C LEU A 127 15.93 10.70 12.69
N VAL A 128 16.49 11.88 12.49
CA VAL A 128 16.96 12.36 11.17
C VAL A 128 18.09 11.47 10.68
N ALA A 129 19.07 11.11 11.53
CA ALA A 129 20.15 10.22 11.16
C ALA A 129 19.63 8.82 10.78
N PHE A 130 18.69 8.27 11.54
CA PHE A 130 18.04 6.99 11.24
C PHE A 130 17.34 7.01 9.89
N GLU A 131 16.46 7.98 9.66
CA GLU A 131 15.70 8.07 8.40
C GLU A 131 16.61 8.37 7.20
N THR A 132 17.70 9.13 7.39
CA THR A 132 18.70 9.37 6.34
C THR A 132 19.34 8.05 5.91
N LYS A 133 19.74 7.21 6.86
CA LYS A 133 20.28 5.89 6.59
C LYS A 133 19.31 4.98 5.84
N GLU A 134 18.04 5.02 6.21
CA GLU A 134 16.97 4.27 5.51
C GLU A 134 16.79 4.75 4.06
N ILE A 135 16.83 6.07 3.83
CA ILE A 135 16.76 6.65 2.48
C ILE A 135 17.96 6.19 1.65
N ASP A 136 19.19 6.22 2.21
CA ASP A 136 20.40 5.79 1.51
C ASP A 136 20.36 4.29 1.17
N ALA A 137 19.89 3.47 2.10
CA ALA A 137 19.68 2.05 1.87
C ALA A 137 18.64 1.81 0.74
N ALA A 138 17.58 2.62 0.67
CA ALA A 138 16.59 2.53 -0.39
C ALA A 138 17.15 2.94 -1.77
N VAL A 139 18.07 3.91 -1.83
CA VAL A 139 18.80 4.27 -3.07
C VAL A 139 19.70 3.11 -3.49
N THR A 140 20.48 2.56 -2.57
CA THR A 140 21.38 1.41 -2.84
C THR A 140 20.60 0.19 -3.34
N ALA A 141 19.39 -0.03 -2.79
CA ALA A 141 18.50 -1.10 -3.22
C ALA A 141 17.74 -0.80 -4.54
N GLY A 142 17.97 0.36 -5.17
CA GLY A 142 17.29 0.77 -6.41
C GLY A 142 15.79 1.09 -6.24
N LYS A 143 15.33 1.29 -5.01
CA LYS A 143 13.93 1.64 -4.70
C LYS A 143 13.66 3.14 -4.81
N LEU A 144 14.71 3.95 -4.68
CA LEU A 144 14.68 5.40 -4.84
C LEU A 144 15.77 5.84 -5.81
N THR A 145 15.51 6.90 -6.57
CA THR A 145 16.56 7.60 -7.33
C THR A 145 17.32 8.58 -6.43
N ALA A 146 18.54 8.95 -6.80
CA ALA A 146 19.32 9.95 -6.08
C ALA A 146 18.59 11.31 -5.96
N ALA A 147 17.87 11.73 -7.01
CA ALA A 147 17.09 12.96 -7.00
C ALA A 147 15.93 12.91 -5.99
N GLN A 148 15.22 11.77 -5.93
CA GLN A 148 14.16 11.56 -4.93
C GLN A 148 14.73 11.58 -3.50
N ALA A 149 15.87 10.94 -3.28
CA ALA A 149 16.55 10.93 -1.98
C ALA A 149 16.96 12.35 -1.54
N THR A 150 17.49 13.16 -2.45
CA THR A 150 17.85 14.56 -2.16
C THR A 150 16.62 15.35 -1.71
N THR A 151 15.49 15.24 -2.43
CA THR A 151 14.25 15.91 -2.08
C THR A 151 13.71 15.46 -0.71
N LEU A 152 13.75 14.15 -0.43
CA LEU A 152 13.31 13.60 0.87
C LEU A 152 14.17 14.12 2.01
N LYS A 153 15.49 14.11 1.86
CA LYS A 153 16.44 14.57 2.88
C LYS A 153 16.31 16.06 3.17
N ALA A 154 16.07 16.90 2.14
CA ALA A 154 15.89 18.33 2.30
C ALA A 154 14.75 18.70 3.26
N ASN A 155 13.66 17.92 3.25
CA ASN A 155 12.48 18.17 4.08
C ASN A 155 12.45 17.33 5.38
N LEU A 156 13.44 16.47 5.58
CA LEU A 156 13.41 15.43 6.61
C LEU A 156 13.34 16.01 8.03
N THR A 157 14.19 16.99 8.34
CA THR A 157 14.23 17.61 9.66
C THR A 157 12.91 18.28 10.02
N ALA A 158 12.33 19.04 9.10
CA ALA A 158 11.03 19.69 9.31
C ALA A 158 9.92 18.66 9.54
N HIS A 159 9.92 17.58 8.74
CA HIS A 159 8.94 16.50 8.86
C HIS A 159 9.07 15.74 10.19
N ILE A 160 10.28 15.43 10.62
CA ILE A 160 10.56 14.78 11.90
C ILE A 160 10.13 15.69 13.07
N THR A 161 10.50 16.96 13.06
CA THR A 161 10.11 17.93 14.08
C THR A 161 8.59 18.00 14.24
N ALA A 162 7.87 18.19 13.13
CA ALA A 162 6.40 18.18 13.14
C ALA A 162 5.82 16.86 13.65
N GLY A 163 6.47 15.72 13.31
CA GLY A 163 6.05 14.40 13.78
C GLY A 163 6.25 14.16 15.27
N VAL A 164 7.31 14.72 15.85
CA VAL A 164 7.64 14.63 17.28
C VAL A 164 6.70 15.50 18.12
N GLU A 165 6.28 16.63 17.58
CA GLU A 165 5.36 17.58 18.24
C GLU A 165 3.88 17.21 18.11
N LYS A 166 3.56 16.29 17.20
CA LYS A 166 2.18 15.87 16.97
C LYS A 166 1.67 14.92 18.03
N VAL A 167 0.49 15.21 18.60
CA VAL A 167 -0.25 14.26 19.43
C VAL A 167 -0.65 13.06 18.56
N LYS A 168 -0.22 11.87 18.92
CA LYS A 168 -0.75 10.63 18.33
C LYS A 168 -2.06 10.31 19.03
N GLY A 169 -3.16 10.89 18.55
CA GLY A 169 -4.48 10.51 19.01
C GLY A 169 -4.72 8.99 18.86
N PRO A 170 -5.61 8.40 19.68
CA PRO A 170 -5.99 7.01 19.51
C PRO A 170 -6.39 6.79 18.05
N LYS A 171 -5.89 5.70 17.44
CA LYS A 171 -6.33 5.31 16.09
C LYS A 171 -7.82 5.05 16.17
N GLY A 172 -8.64 6.04 15.84
CA GLY A 172 -10.06 5.85 15.68
C GLY A 172 -10.33 4.63 14.78
N PRO A 173 -11.44 3.92 14.98
CA PRO A 173 -11.82 2.83 14.09
C PRO A 173 -11.72 3.36 12.67
N LYS A 174 -11.07 2.59 11.79
CA LYS A 174 -10.92 2.93 10.37
C LYS A 174 -12.32 3.14 9.80
N GLY A 175 -12.79 4.38 9.85
CA GLY A 175 -14.06 4.76 9.24
C GLY A 175 -13.95 4.40 7.76
N HIS A 176 -14.77 3.49 7.30
CA HIS A 176 -15.04 3.32 5.88
C HIS A 176 -15.43 4.72 5.39
N LYS A 177 -14.61 5.31 4.53
CA LYS A 177 -15.01 6.50 3.78
C LYS A 177 -16.20 6.07 2.93
N GLY A 178 -17.42 6.29 3.47
CA GLY A 178 -18.62 6.14 2.70
C GLY A 178 -18.51 7.01 1.46
N HIS A 179 -18.70 6.44 0.31
CA HIS A 179 -18.97 7.17 -0.93
C HIS A 179 -20.09 8.18 -0.60
N LYS A 180 -19.77 9.46 -0.64
CA LYS A 180 -20.79 10.50 -0.70
C LYS A 180 -21.40 10.41 -2.09
N ASP A 181 -22.52 9.71 -2.17
CA ASP A 181 -23.40 9.79 -3.33
C ASP A 181 -23.78 11.26 -3.54
N GLY A 182 -23.28 11.81 -4.64
CA GLY A 182 -23.61 13.15 -5.08
C GLY A 182 -25.09 13.25 -5.42
N LYS A 183 -25.87 13.69 -4.46
CA LYS A 183 -27.28 14.05 -4.69
C LYS A 183 -27.33 15.28 -5.58
N GLY A 184 -27.52 15.05 -6.88
CA GLY A 184 -27.78 16.09 -7.86
C GLY A 184 -28.98 16.95 -7.45
N LYS A 185 -28.73 18.22 -7.15
CA LYS A 185 -29.79 19.23 -7.09
C LYS A 185 -30.23 19.54 -8.52
N GLY A 186 -31.41 19.04 -8.91
CA GLY A 186 -32.11 19.48 -10.10
C GLY A 186 -32.51 20.96 -10.00
N PRO A 187 -32.54 21.68 -11.13
CA PRO A 187 -32.87 23.10 -11.14
C PRO A 187 -34.37 23.32 -10.79
N LYS A 188 -34.59 24.23 -9.82
CA LYS A 188 -35.94 24.75 -9.54
C LYS A 188 -36.35 25.64 -10.71
N ALA A 189 -37.37 25.21 -11.44
CA ALA A 189 -38.09 26.08 -12.39
C ALA A 189 -38.78 27.19 -11.64
N SER A 190 -38.47 28.45 -11.98
CA SER A 190 -39.21 29.63 -11.65
C SER A 190 -40.54 29.59 -12.38
N ARG A 191 -41.63 29.81 -11.66
CA ARG A 191 -42.91 30.09 -12.23
C ARG A 191 -43.32 31.50 -11.80
N ALA A 192 -43.50 32.33 -12.82
CA ALA A 192 -44.07 33.68 -12.72
C ALA A 192 -45.51 33.64 -12.25
#